data_f5ddcdebc9610592c33f9c0cca25e76c
#
_entry.id   f5ddcdebc9610592c33f9c0cca25e76c
#
_cell.length_a   1.000
_cell.length_b   1.000
_cell.length_c   1.000
_cell.angle_alpha   90.00
_cell.angle_beta   90.00
_cell.angle_gamma   90.00
#
_symmetry.space_group_name_H-M   'P 1'
#
loop_
_entity.id
_entity.type
_entity.pdbx_description
1 polymer ?
#
loop_
_entity_poly.entity_id
_entity_poly.type
_entity_poly.pdbx_seq_one_letter_code
_entity_poly.pdbx_strand_id
1 'polypeptide(L)'
;MKKSHSLIFLTTLLALSVSTHSVADEGLGVRFADPAWDGKKIPAGQMCQKFGGANARSPSLIIENIPAGADAMLVAFNDESYTPMDKGGHGVLSFAHDGSATASLPAVPGESDSLPAGVTTFTKHRGTGWSGTGGAYLPPCSGGRGNTYTITISAVKMNSDKTGIANKLAEKKFTLGTY
;
A
#
# COMPACT_ATOMS: atom_id res chain seq x y z
N MET A 1 -63.52 6.01 60.50
CA MET A 1 -63.27 5.37 59.20
C MET A 1 -62.18 6.22 58.47
N LYS A 2 -60.92 5.80 58.47
CA LYS A 2 -59.82 6.49 57.76
C LYS A 2 -59.50 5.72 56.46
N LYS A 3 -59.71 6.36 55.32
CA LYS A 3 -59.30 5.80 53.99
C LYS A 3 -57.85 6.12 53.73
N SER A 4 -57.02 5.09 53.63
CA SER A 4 -55.63 5.18 53.20
C SER A 4 -55.57 5.16 51.66
N HIS A 5 -54.95 6.19 51.07
CA HIS A 5 -54.67 6.24 49.63
C HIS A 5 -53.25 5.78 49.42
N SER A 6 -53.09 4.61 48.82
CA SER A 6 -51.80 4.09 48.44
C SER A 6 -51.34 4.68 47.04
N LEU A 7 -50.27 5.42 47.06
CA LEU A 7 -49.70 6.03 45.82
C LEU A 7 -48.69 5.04 45.21
N ILE A 8 -49.01 4.50 44.05
CA ILE A 8 -48.13 3.61 43.32
C ILE A 8 -47.25 4.46 42.42
N PHE A 9 -45.93 4.53 42.72
CA PHE A 9 -44.92 5.14 41.83
C PHE A 9 -44.55 4.14 40.75
N LEU A 10 -44.90 4.45 39.51
CA LEU A 10 -44.49 3.68 38.33
C LEU A 10 -43.15 4.26 37.82
N THR A 11 -42.05 3.59 38.12
CA THR A 11 -40.70 3.94 37.59
C THR A 11 -40.55 3.36 36.18
N THR A 12 -40.62 4.20 35.16
CA THR A 12 -40.28 3.86 33.77
C THR A 12 -38.76 3.79 33.60
N LEU A 13 -38.24 2.60 33.41
CA LEU A 13 -36.81 2.35 33.08
C LEU A 13 -36.61 2.61 31.59
N LEU A 14 -35.94 3.71 31.25
CA LEU A 14 -35.54 4.05 29.87
C LEU A 14 -34.31 3.24 29.50
N ALA A 15 -34.45 2.17 28.72
CA ALA A 15 -33.32 1.39 28.20
C ALA A 15 -32.68 2.15 27.06
N LEU A 16 -31.44 2.70 27.27
CA LEU A 16 -30.60 3.22 26.22
C LEU A 16 -30.03 2.02 25.43
N SER A 17 -30.52 1.79 24.22
CA SER A 17 -29.93 0.86 23.28
C SER A 17 -28.66 1.50 22.65
N VAL A 18 -27.49 1.06 23.08
CA VAL A 18 -26.25 1.39 22.46
C VAL A 18 -26.12 0.54 21.16
N SER A 19 -26.37 1.16 20.01
CA SER A 19 -26.13 0.54 18.72
C SER A 19 -24.62 0.44 18.50
N THR A 20 -24.05 -0.74 18.70
CA THR A 20 -22.68 -1.03 18.25
C THR A 20 -22.70 -1.11 16.73
N HIS A 21 -22.26 -0.05 16.06
CA HIS A 21 -21.94 -0.14 14.64
C HIS A 21 -20.71 -1.03 14.52
N SER A 22 -20.87 -2.25 14.00
CA SER A 22 -19.74 -3.03 13.51
C SER A 22 -19.19 -2.30 12.29
N VAL A 23 -18.03 -1.66 12.44
CA VAL A 23 -17.24 -1.22 11.29
C VAL A 23 -16.86 -2.51 10.56
N ALA A 24 -17.44 -2.72 9.37
CA ALA A 24 -16.96 -3.77 8.49
C ALA A 24 -15.46 -3.53 8.31
N ASP A 25 -14.64 -4.58 8.39
CA ASP A 25 -13.21 -4.56 8.08
C ASP A 25 -13.08 -4.26 6.57
N GLU A 26 -13.18 -2.98 6.23
CA GLU A 26 -12.88 -2.49 4.89
C GLU A 26 -11.37 -2.54 4.75
N GLY A 27 -10.86 -3.58 4.07
CA GLY A 27 -9.44 -3.74 3.80
C GLY A 27 -8.81 -2.46 3.21
N LEU A 28 -7.48 -2.40 3.08
CA LEU A 28 -6.77 -1.22 2.58
C LEU A 28 -7.43 -0.61 1.33
N GLY A 29 -7.76 0.67 1.39
CA GLY A 29 -8.07 1.50 0.24
C GLY A 29 -6.78 1.91 -0.46
N VAL A 30 -6.72 1.85 -1.80
CA VAL A 30 -5.55 2.27 -2.58
C VAL A 30 -6.02 3.02 -3.81
N ARG A 31 -5.43 4.19 -4.04
CA ARG A 31 -5.67 4.97 -5.25
C ARG A 31 -4.41 5.71 -5.71
N PHE A 32 -4.32 5.98 -6.99
CA PHE A 32 -3.28 6.87 -7.51
C PHE A 32 -3.51 8.30 -7.02
N ALA A 33 -2.42 8.97 -6.63
CA ALA A 33 -2.42 10.41 -6.37
C ALA A 33 -2.10 11.20 -7.65
N ASP A 34 -1.43 10.57 -8.62
CA ASP A 34 -1.10 11.15 -9.91
C ASP A 34 -2.11 10.67 -10.97
N PRO A 35 -2.87 11.58 -11.61
CA PRO A 35 -3.88 11.24 -12.61
C PRO A 35 -3.31 10.67 -13.92
N ALA A 36 -2.00 10.74 -14.14
CA ALA A 36 -1.35 10.07 -15.28
C ALA A 36 -1.43 8.53 -15.19
N TRP A 37 -1.64 8.00 -13.97
CA TRP A 37 -1.81 6.57 -13.72
C TRP A 37 -3.30 6.23 -13.61
N ASP A 38 -3.77 5.27 -14.40
CA ASP A 38 -5.18 4.86 -14.45
C ASP A 38 -5.41 3.36 -14.20
N GLY A 39 -4.35 2.60 -13.96
CA GLY A 39 -4.40 1.15 -13.75
C GLY A 39 -4.58 0.32 -15.03
N LYS A 40 -4.63 0.94 -16.21
CA LYS A 40 -4.83 0.26 -17.49
C LYS A 40 -3.52 0.13 -18.27
N LYS A 41 -2.80 1.23 -18.42
CA LYS A 41 -1.55 1.29 -19.17
C LYS A 41 -0.50 2.06 -18.38
N ILE A 42 0.75 1.58 -18.44
CA ILE A 42 1.88 2.31 -17.87
C ILE A 42 2.04 3.62 -18.64
N PRO A 43 2.10 4.78 -17.96
CA PRO A 43 2.26 6.07 -18.62
C PRO A 43 3.55 6.15 -19.44
N ALA A 44 3.51 6.91 -20.53
CA ALA A 44 4.67 7.12 -21.39
C ALA A 44 5.86 7.65 -20.58
N GLY A 45 7.06 7.10 -20.83
CA GLY A 45 8.28 7.45 -20.11
C GLY A 45 8.48 6.75 -18.76
N GLN A 46 7.47 6.05 -18.23
CA GLN A 46 7.55 5.35 -16.93
C GLN A 46 7.99 3.88 -17.05
N MET A 47 8.75 3.54 -18.11
CA MET A 47 9.44 2.27 -18.30
C MET A 47 10.92 2.37 -17.93
N CYS A 48 11.62 1.24 -17.84
CA CYS A 48 13.07 1.21 -17.55
C CYS A 48 13.91 1.87 -18.68
N GLN A 49 15.09 2.35 -18.34
CA GLN A 49 16.00 3.06 -19.25
C GLN A 49 16.32 2.23 -20.50
N LYS A 50 16.49 0.91 -20.35
CA LYS A 50 16.74 -0.02 -21.46
C LYS A 50 15.70 0.09 -22.58
N PHE A 51 14.46 0.43 -22.27
CA PHE A 51 13.36 0.56 -23.23
C PHE A 51 12.90 2.01 -23.41
N GLY A 52 13.78 2.97 -23.15
CA GLY A 52 13.58 4.38 -23.45
C GLY A 52 12.93 5.20 -22.34
N GLY A 53 12.84 4.65 -21.14
CA GLY A 53 12.41 5.43 -19.98
C GLY A 53 13.43 6.51 -19.61
N ALA A 54 12.96 7.73 -19.43
CA ALA A 54 13.78 8.84 -18.98
C ALA A 54 13.18 9.40 -17.69
N ASN A 55 13.91 9.30 -16.58
CA ASN A 55 13.45 9.73 -15.25
C ASN A 55 12.16 9.01 -14.78
N ALA A 56 12.03 7.73 -15.13
CA ALA A 56 10.89 6.93 -14.71
C ALA A 56 10.73 6.91 -13.19
N ARG A 57 9.50 6.93 -12.73
CA ARG A 57 9.13 6.89 -11.31
C ARG A 57 7.98 5.91 -11.10
N SER A 58 7.88 5.36 -9.90
CA SER A 58 6.64 4.70 -9.49
C SER A 58 5.49 5.73 -9.39
N PRO A 59 4.22 5.30 -9.39
CA PRO A 59 3.14 6.21 -9.01
C PRO A 59 3.30 6.69 -7.57
N SER A 60 2.84 7.90 -7.28
CA SER A 60 2.48 8.29 -5.92
C SER A 60 1.10 7.74 -5.58
N LEU A 61 0.90 7.32 -4.33
CA LEU A 61 -0.30 6.62 -3.90
C LEU A 61 -0.90 7.27 -2.65
N ILE A 62 -2.22 7.18 -2.53
CA ILE A 62 -2.94 7.42 -1.28
C ILE A 62 -3.43 6.07 -0.79
N ILE A 63 -3.12 5.76 0.46
CA ILE A 63 -3.55 4.55 1.16
C ILE A 63 -4.54 4.95 2.25
N GLU A 64 -5.63 4.23 2.37
CA GLU A 64 -6.72 4.48 3.32
C GLU A 64 -7.02 3.19 4.10
N ASN A 65 -7.68 3.31 5.25
CA ASN A 65 -8.05 2.20 6.13
C ASN A 65 -6.82 1.40 6.62
N ILE A 66 -5.73 2.10 6.95
CA ILE A 66 -4.52 1.47 7.48
C ILE A 66 -4.81 1.04 8.92
N PRO A 67 -4.62 -0.26 9.27
CA PRO A 67 -4.85 -0.74 10.63
C PRO A 67 -3.94 -0.06 11.65
N ALA A 68 -4.48 0.21 12.84
CA ALA A 68 -3.69 0.71 13.97
C ALA A 68 -2.53 -0.24 14.29
N GLY A 69 -1.38 0.34 14.65
CA GLY A 69 -0.16 -0.41 14.97
C GLY A 69 0.77 -0.66 13.79
N ALA A 70 0.37 -0.32 12.55
CA ALA A 70 1.31 -0.27 11.43
C ALA A 70 2.35 0.83 11.67
N ASP A 71 3.63 0.53 11.42
CA ASP A 71 4.72 1.50 11.47
C ASP A 71 5.53 1.56 10.16
N ALA A 72 5.14 0.74 9.17
CA ALA A 72 5.62 0.83 7.81
C ALA A 72 4.58 0.31 6.80
N MET A 73 4.67 0.85 5.58
CA MET A 73 3.99 0.31 4.40
C MET A 73 5.05 -0.33 3.49
N LEU A 74 4.96 -1.65 3.28
CA LEU A 74 5.80 -2.33 2.29
C LEU A 74 5.10 -2.35 0.95
N VAL A 75 5.80 -1.93 -0.10
CA VAL A 75 5.31 -1.96 -1.48
C VAL A 75 6.20 -2.86 -2.31
N ALA A 76 5.68 -4.03 -2.69
CA ALA A 76 6.34 -4.97 -3.58
C ALA A 76 5.88 -4.72 -5.02
N PHE A 77 6.81 -4.41 -5.92
CA PHE A 77 6.54 -4.17 -7.34
C PHE A 77 6.71 -5.47 -8.13
N ASN A 78 5.71 -5.83 -8.93
CA ASN A 78 5.59 -7.14 -9.56
C ASN A 78 5.36 -7.02 -11.07
N ASP A 79 5.93 -7.97 -11.84
CA ASP A 79 5.52 -8.30 -13.19
C ASP A 79 4.84 -9.68 -13.15
N GLU A 80 3.50 -9.70 -13.19
CA GLU A 80 2.72 -10.94 -13.08
C GLU A 80 2.83 -11.82 -14.32
N SER A 81 3.23 -11.25 -15.44
CA SER A 81 3.40 -11.97 -16.72
C SER A 81 4.74 -12.68 -16.82
N TYR A 82 5.68 -12.41 -15.91
CA TYR A 82 7.01 -13.01 -15.90
C TYR A 82 7.41 -13.47 -14.49
N THR A 83 7.20 -14.74 -14.19
CA THR A 83 7.39 -15.34 -12.84
C THR A 83 8.69 -14.94 -12.13
N PRO A 84 9.88 -14.85 -12.78
CA PRO A 84 11.10 -14.40 -12.11
C PRO A 84 11.02 -12.97 -11.58
N MET A 85 10.12 -12.14 -12.12
CA MET A 85 9.96 -10.74 -11.75
C MET A 85 8.64 -10.43 -11.02
N ASP A 86 7.84 -11.48 -10.73
CA ASP A 86 6.67 -11.38 -9.84
C ASP A 86 7.12 -11.32 -8.35
N LYS A 87 6.18 -11.10 -7.44
CA LYS A 87 6.38 -11.11 -5.97
C LYS A 87 7.60 -10.26 -5.53
N GLY A 88 7.57 -8.99 -5.86
CA GLY A 88 8.64 -8.05 -5.53
C GLY A 88 9.88 -8.16 -6.42
N GLY A 89 9.79 -8.80 -7.60
CA GLY A 89 10.90 -8.92 -8.54
C GLY A 89 11.42 -7.59 -9.05
N HIS A 90 10.56 -6.58 -9.09
CA HIS A 90 10.91 -5.21 -9.42
C HIS A 90 11.36 -4.36 -8.23
N GLY A 91 11.52 -4.96 -7.05
CA GLY A 91 11.94 -4.34 -5.79
C GLY A 91 10.81 -4.34 -4.76
N VAL A 92 11.20 -4.33 -3.48
CA VAL A 92 10.31 -4.10 -2.35
C VAL A 92 10.83 -2.91 -1.57
N LEU A 93 10.00 -1.90 -1.42
CA LEU A 93 10.34 -0.68 -0.68
C LEU A 93 9.54 -0.59 0.61
N SER A 94 10.18 -0.07 1.65
CA SER A 94 9.57 0.25 2.93
C SER A 94 9.39 1.76 3.05
N PHE A 95 8.16 2.18 3.29
CA PHE A 95 7.79 3.57 3.58
C PHE A 95 7.47 3.67 5.07
N ALA A 96 8.20 4.54 5.78
CA ALA A 96 7.93 4.79 7.20
C ALA A 96 6.50 5.32 7.37
N HIS A 97 5.81 4.84 8.41
CA HIS A 97 4.43 5.22 8.70
C HIS A 97 4.27 5.61 10.17
N ASP A 98 3.46 6.62 10.42
CA ASP A 98 3.28 7.23 11.74
C ASP A 98 2.13 6.61 12.56
N GLY A 99 1.46 5.59 12.01
CA GLY A 99 0.32 4.94 12.64
C GLY A 99 -1.05 5.57 12.34
N SER A 100 -1.10 6.57 11.45
CA SER A 100 -2.35 7.18 10.99
C SER A 100 -3.22 6.19 10.21
N ALA A 101 -4.53 6.44 10.10
CA ALA A 101 -5.42 5.60 9.28
C ALA A 101 -5.22 5.79 7.77
N THR A 102 -4.42 6.78 7.36
CA THR A 102 -4.12 7.10 5.96
C THR A 102 -2.64 7.38 5.76
N ALA A 103 -2.13 7.16 4.55
CA ALA A 103 -0.77 7.52 4.16
C ALA A 103 -0.71 8.07 2.74
N SER A 104 0.21 9.01 2.51
CA SER A 104 0.60 9.46 1.17
C SER A 104 2.00 8.93 0.86
N LEU A 105 2.09 7.98 -0.07
CA LEU A 105 3.35 7.39 -0.48
C LEU A 105 3.91 8.18 -1.67
N PRO A 106 5.11 8.76 -1.56
CA PRO A 106 5.72 9.52 -2.65
C PRO A 106 6.12 8.60 -3.81
N ALA A 107 6.15 9.16 -5.02
CA ALA A 107 6.74 8.50 -6.17
C ALA A 107 8.24 8.29 -5.97
N VAL A 108 8.72 7.08 -6.29
CA VAL A 108 10.11 6.67 -6.11
C VAL A 108 10.81 6.65 -7.47
N PRO A 109 12.02 7.23 -7.60
CA PRO A 109 12.77 7.17 -8.85
C PRO A 109 13.16 5.73 -9.20
N GLY A 110 12.97 5.37 -10.45
CA GLY A 110 13.40 4.08 -10.99
C GLY A 110 14.91 4.03 -11.19
N GLU A 111 15.48 2.84 -11.08
CA GLU A 111 16.89 2.56 -11.37
C GLU A 111 17.85 3.50 -10.61
N SER A 112 17.48 3.86 -9.38
CA SER A 112 18.19 4.80 -8.53
C SER A 112 18.21 4.29 -7.08
N ASP A 113 19.31 4.51 -6.38
CA ASP A 113 19.42 4.30 -4.93
C ASP A 113 19.10 5.59 -4.13
N SER A 114 18.87 6.71 -4.83
CA SER A 114 18.46 7.98 -4.20
C SER A 114 16.96 7.96 -3.93
N LEU A 115 16.57 7.59 -2.71
CA LEU A 115 15.19 7.43 -2.29
C LEU A 115 14.65 8.68 -1.58
N PRO A 116 13.33 8.96 -1.63
CA PRO A 116 12.70 10.00 -0.83
C PRO A 116 12.90 9.77 0.68
N ALA A 117 12.82 10.84 1.47
CA ALA A 117 12.87 10.73 2.93
C ALA A 117 11.80 9.76 3.46
N GLY A 118 12.17 8.92 4.42
CA GLY A 118 11.29 7.89 4.99
C GLY A 118 11.10 6.65 4.12
N VAL A 119 11.75 6.57 2.96
CA VAL A 119 11.72 5.38 2.08
C VAL A 119 13.06 4.67 2.13
N THR A 120 13.03 3.35 2.29
CA THR A 120 14.22 2.49 2.28
C THR A 120 14.01 1.25 1.41
N THR A 121 15.10 0.67 0.93
CA THR A 121 15.05 -0.61 0.22
C THR A 121 14.86 -1.75 1.20
N PHE A 122 13.74 -2.46 1.12
CA PHE A 122 13.52 -3.69 1.88
C PHE A 122 14.11 -4.90 1.14
N THR A 123 13.89 -5.00 -0.18
CA THR A 123 14.51 -5.99 -1.05
C THR A 123 14.83 -5.37 -2.40
N LYS A 124 16.07 -5.52 -2.88
CA LYS A 124 16.46 -5.03 -4.20
C LYS A 124 15.74 -5.81 -5.32
N HIS A 125 15.56 -5.16 -6.47
CA HIS A 125 15.01 -5.82 -7.65
C HIS A 125 15.93 -6.92 -8.19
N ARG A 126 15.36 -7.91 -8.88
CA ARG A 126 16.09 -9.07 -9.43
C ARG A 126 16.58 -8.87 -10.89
N GLY A 127 16.29 -7.71 -11.46
CA GLY A 127 16.56 -7.43 -12.89
C GLY A 127 17.93 -6.87 -13.21
N THR A 128 18.89 -6.81 -12.28
CA THR A 128 20.21 -6.18 -12.48
C THR A 128 21.01 -6.79 -13.64
N GLY A 129 20.90 -8.11 -13.85
CA GLY A 129 21.68 -8.81 -14.88
C GLY A 129 21.25 -8.51 -16.32
N TRP A 130 20.06 -7.99 -16.56
CA TRP A 130 19.52 -7.75 -17.91
C TRP A 130 18.92 -6.36 -18.12
N SER A 131 18.56 -5.63 -17.09
CA SER A 131 18.21 -4.21 -17.20
C SER A 131 19.45 -3.33 -17.43
N GLY A 132 20.61 -3.79 -16.95
CA GLY A 132 21.88 -3.07 -17.05
C GLY A 132 22.04 -1.95 -16.03
N THR A 133 21.03 -1.73 -15.17
CA THR A 133 21.01 -0.67 -14.17
C THR A 133 20.79 -1.24 -12.77
N GLY A 134 21.24 -0.51 -11.76
CA GLY A 134 21.03 -0.82 -10.35
C GLY A 134 19.77 -0.16 -9.81
N GLY A 135 19.79 0.15 -8.52
CA GLY A 135 18.75 0.88 -7.81
C GLY A 135 17.81 0.01 -6.99
N ALA A 136 16.95 0.69 -6.27
CA ALA A 136 16.01 0.04 -5.35
C ALA A 136 14.74 -0.46 -6.06
N TYR A 137 14.28 0.26 -7.07
CA TYR A 137 13.09 -0.03 -7.87
C TYR A 137 13.43 -0.10 -9.35
N LEU A 138 13.04 -1.20 -10.02
CA LEU A 138 13.08 -1.34 -11.47
C LEU A 138 11.71 -0.98 -12.05
N PRO A 139 11.60 0.06 -12.90
CA PRO A 139 10.37 0.35 -13.63
C PRO A 139 9.95 -0.79 -14.56
N PRO A 140 8.71 -0.82 -15.10
CA PRO A 140 8.27 -1.78 -16.10
C PRO A 140 9.28 -1.98 -17.22
N CYS A 141 9.71 -3.22 -17.47
CA CYS A 141 10.89 -3.49 -18.30
C CYS A 141 10.69 -4.67 -19.26
N SER A 142 9.45 -4.86 -19.79
CA SER A 142 9.10 -5.95 -20.72
C SER A 142 9.38 -5.61 -22.18
N GLY A 143 9.67 -4.34 -22.51
CA GLY A 143 9.86 -3.89 -23.89
C GLY A 143 8.58 -3.87 -24.71
N GLY A 144 7.46 -3.53 -24.08
CA GLY A 144 6.17 -3.39 -24.77
C GLY A 144 5.46 -4.72 -25.08
N ARG A 145 5.81 -5.82 -24.37
CA ARG A 145 5.19 -7.13 -24.60
C ARG A 145 3.76 -7.28 -24.04
N GLY A 146 3.22 -6.22 -23.41
CA GLY A 146 1.90 -6.27 -22.81
C GLY A 146 1.88 -6.92 -21.43
N ASN A 147 3.02 -7.00 -20.74
CA ASN A 147 3.09 -7.56 -19.38
C ASN A 147 2.23 -6.74 -18.41
N THR A 148 1.58 -7.41 -17.47
CA THR A 148 0.77 -6.80 -16.42
C THR A 148 1.64 -6.50 -15.20
N TYR A 149 1.67 -5.23 -14.82
CA TYR A 149 2.40 -4.75 -13.64
C TYR A 149 1.43 -4.44 -12.50
N THR A 150 1.78 -4.94 -11.32
CA THR A 150 1.00 -4.71 -10.10
C THR A 150 1.92 -4.32 -8.95
N ILE A 151 1.33 -3.83 -7.87
CA ILE A 151 1.98 -3.74 -6.58
C ILE A 151 1.19 -4.55 -5.55
N THR A 152 1.92 -5.12 -4.59
CA THR A 152 1.34 -5.64 -3.36
C THR A 152 1.74 -4.70 -2.23
N ILE A 153 0.75 -4.07 -1.59
CA ILE A 153 0.94 -3.15 -0.48
C ILE A 153 0.59 -3.88 0.80
N SER A 154 1.51 -3.90 1.76
CA SER A 154 1.29 -4.49 3.08
C SER A 154 1.48 -3.45 4.17
N ALA A 155 0.46 -3.24 5.00
CA ALA A 155 0.59 -2.51 6.25
C ALA A 155 1.20 -3.46 7.29
N VAL A 156 2.35 -3.09 7.85
CA VAL A 156 3.11 -3.99 8.72
C VAL A 156 3.54 -3.32 10.03
N LYS A 157 3.72 -4.15 11.04
CA LYS A 157 4.55 -3.85 12.20
C LYS A 157 5.93 -4.41 11.93
N MET A 158 6.94 -3.55 11.92
CA MET A 158 8.32 -3.98 11.77
C MET A 158 8.86 -4.55 13.09
N ASN A 159 9.87 -5.42 13.01
CA ASN A 159 10.65 -5.81 14.19
C ASN A 159 11.42 -4.60 14.77
N SER A 160 12.04 -4.78 15.94
CA SER A 160 12.69 -3.68 16.66
C SER A 160 13.87 -3.06 15.93
N ASP A 161 14.60 -3.84 15.12
CA ASP A 161 15.75 -3.40 14.34
C ASP A 161 15.36 -2.89 12.92
N LYS A 162 14.06 -2.93 12.58
CA LYS A 162 13.50 -2.49 11.29
C LYS A 162 14.02 -3.26 10.06
N THR A 163 14.61 -4.43 10.25
CA THR A 163 15.15 -5.27 9.16
C THR A 163 14.17 -6.31 8.65
N GLY A 164 13.10 -6.60 9.42
CA GLY A 164 12.09 -7.61 9.10
C GLY A 164 10.69 -7.24 9.59
N ILE A 165 9.73 -8.06 9.20
CA ILE A 165 8.32 -7.92 9.57
C ILE A 165 8.06 -8.72 10.84
N ALA A 166 7.60 -8.05 11.91
CA ALA A 166 7.10 -8.72 13.10
C ALA A 166 5.65 -9.20 12.90
N ASN A 167 4.82 -8.39 12.25
CA ASN A 167 3.44 -8.75 11.95
C ASN A 167 2.93 -8.04 10.69
N LYS A 168 2.24 -8.76 9.80
CA LYS A 168 1.48 -8.19 8.68
C LYS A 168 0.04 -7.97 9.13
N LEU A 169 -0.41 -6.72 9.09
CA LEU A 169 -1.72 -6.29 9.61
C LEU A 169 -2.79 -6.27 8.52
N ALA A 170 -2.43 -5.85 7.31
CA ALA A 170 -3.31 -5.86 6.16
C ALA A 170 -2.50 -5.93 4.86
N GLU A 171 -3.15 -6.36 3.77
CA GLU A 171 -2.51 -6.44 2.45
C GLU A 171 -3.51 -6.16 1.34
N LYS A 172 -3.05 -5.50 0.28
CA LYS A 172 -3.83 -5.22 -0.92
C LYS A 172 -2.96 -5.33 -2.17
N LYS A 173 -3.45 -6.09 -3.16
CA LYS A 173 -2.90 -6.04 -4.52
C LYS A 173 -3.58 -4.90 -5.30
N PHE A 174 -2.79 -4.16 -6.09
CA PHE A 174 -3.27 -3.03 -6.87
C PHE A 174 -2.59 -3.00 -8.25
N THR A 175 -3.36 -2.85 -9.31
CA THR A 175 -2.86 -2.88 -10.69
C THR A 175 -2.29 -1.53 -11.08
N LEU A 176 -1.08 -1.53 -11.64
CA LEU A 176 -0.42 -0.33 -12.19
C LEU A 176 -0.76 -0.13 -13.67
N GLY A 177 -0.90 -1.22 -14.42
CA GLY A 177 -1.22 -1.22 -15.85
C GLY A 177 -0.40 -2.23 -16.65
N THR A 178 -0.53 -2.19 -17.95
CA THR A 178 0.22 -3.03 -18.90
C THR A 178 1.28 -2.22 -19.65
N TYR A 179 2.37 -2.88 -19.99
CA TYR A 179 3.45 -2.31 -20.82
C TYR A 179 4.01 -3.36 -21.79
#